data_3222ab4c47a3be4731f02f0de7f48aa1
#
_entry.id   3222ab4c47a3be4731f02f0de7f48aa1
#
_cell.length_a   1.000
_cell.length_b   1.000
_cell.length_c   1.000
_cell.angle_alpha   90.00
_cell.angle_beta   90.00
_cell.angle_gamma   90.00
#
_symmetry.space_group_name_H-M   'P 1'
#
loop_
_entity.id
_entity.type
_entity.pdbx_description
1 polymer ?
#
loop_
_entity_poly.entity_id
_entity_poly.type
_entity_poly.pdbx_seq_one_letter_code
_entity_poly.pdbx_strand_id
1 'polypeptide(L)'
;MIMIRVLFLILILPIKAFALIEVDITRGNLDPLPIAVSPLSIDENSRKSFEKILKQKNIGSEISIVVENNLKTSGLFNPLNKEAFLQAPEIANLKPRFEDWNLIKAQALITGKVNFVDEKLRVEFRLWDVLAGKEMMALAFTTVPTNWRRVGHIITDKVYERLTGENGYFDTRIIYVAEEGPKTRRVKKLAIMDQDGANNKFLTLGNELVLTPRFNPTSQMVTYLSYFRNLPRVYLLDIETGVQEVVGDFPGMTFAPRFSPNGKKIIMSFAKMEILKFTQWI
;
A
#
# COMPACT_ATOMS: atom_id res chain seq x y z
N MET A 1 25.86 -57.10 -11.77
CA MET A 1 24.77 -57.12 -10.78
C MET A 1 24.97 -56.19 -9.62
N ILE A 2 26.16 -55.95 -9.13
CA ILE A 2 26.43 -55.05 -7.98
C ILE A 2 26.22 -53.57 -8.34
N MET A 3 26.61 -53.10 -9.52
CA MET A 3 26.42 -51.70 -9.99
C MET A 3 24.96 -51.29 -10.12
N ILE A 4 24.05 -52.18 -10.50
CA ILE A 4 22.62 -51.88 -10.63
C ILE A 4 21.98 -51.70 -9.23
N ARG A 5 22.45 -52.42 -8.20
CA ARG A 5 21.95 -52.28 -6.81
C ARG A 5 22.40 -50.99 -6.15
N VAL A 6 23.61 -50.49 -6.49
CA VAL A 6 24.11 -49.19 -6.01
C VAL A 6 23.35 -48.01 -6.65
N LEU A 7 23.01 -48.11 -7.94
CA LEU A 7 22.22 -47.11 -8.64
C LEU A 7 20.81 -47.01 -8.11
N PHE A 8 20.22 -48.14 -7.69
CA PHE A 8 18.85 -48.14 -7.07
C PHE A 8 18.83 -47.60 -5.65
N LEU A 9 19.95 -47.67 -4.92
CA LEU A 9 20.06 -47.12 -3.55
C LEU A 9 20.22 -45.59 -3.54
N ILE A 10 20.80 -45.01 -4.60
CA ILE A 10 20.94 -43.54 -4.76
C ILE A 10 19.59 -42.87 -5.11
N LEU A 11 18.64 -43.61 -5.71
CA LEU A 11 17.32 -43.10 -6.07
C LEU A 11 16.36 -42.96 -4.87
N ILE A 12 16.70 -43.45 -3.67
CA ILE A 12 15.84 -43.43 -2.46
C ILE A 12 16.31 -42.38 -1.44
N LEU A 13 17.30 -41.55 -1.78
CA LEU A 13 17.63 -40.43 -0.90
C LEU A 13 16.44 -39.44 -0.86
N PRO A 14 15.84 -39.19 0.33
CA PRO A 14 14.76 -38.23 0.43
C PRO A 14 15.31 -36.83 0.10
N ILE A 15 14.95 -36.32 -1.07
CA ILE A 15 15.14 -34.90 -1.38
C ILE A 15 14.27 -34.16 -0.39
N LYS A 16 14.86 -33.52 0.61
CA LYS A 16 14.13 -32.60 1.49
C LYS A 16 13.63 -31.44 0.63
N ALA A 17 12.40 -31.53 0.14
CA ALA A 17 11.69 -30.41 -0.43
C ALA A 17 11.37 -29.45 0.73
N PHE A 18 12.10 -28.36 0.84
CA PHE A 18 11.73 -27.26 1.71
C PHE A 18 10.56 -26.54 1.02
N ALA A 19 9.34 -26.82 1.49
CA ALA A 19 8.20 -26.01 1.11
C ALA A 19 8.42 -24.60 1.67
N LEU A 20 8.47 -23.58 0.81
CA LEU A 20 8.44 -22.19 1.23
C LEU A 20 7.05 -21.90 1.79
N ILE A 21 6.97 -21.01 2.79
CA ILE A 21 5.68 -20.52 3.29
C ILE A 21 4.97 -19.80 2.16
N GLU A 22 3.74 -20.22 1.88
CA GLU A 22 2.83 -19.62 0.91
C GLU A 22 1.42 -19.62 1.49
N VAL A 23 0.69 -18.51 1.34
CA VAL A 23 -0.69 -18.38 1.78
C VAL A 23 -1.60 -18.76 0.62
N ASP A 24 -2.33 -19.87 0.76
CA ASP A 24 -3.33 -20.29 -0.23
C ASP A 24 -4.61 -19.48 -0.04
N ILE A 25 -4.85 -18.51 -0.91
CA ILE A 25 -6.02 -17.63 -0.90
C ILE A 25 -7.27 -18.22 -1.57
N THR A 26 -7.18 -19.44 -2.11
CA THR A 26 -8.28 -20.07 -2.86
C THR A 26 -9.28 -20.81 -1.97
N ARG A 27 -8.94 -21.05 -0.70
CA ARG A 27 -9.79 -21.77 0.26
C ARG A 27 -10.70 -20.82 1.01
N GLY A 28 -11.99 -21.13 1.10
CA GLY A 28 -13.02 -20.28 1.69
C GLY A 28 -12.97 -20.11 3.23
N ASN A 29 -12.07 -20.77 3.93
CA ASN A 29 -11.84 -20.62 5.37
C ASN A 29 -10.32 -20.71 5.63
N LEU A 30 -9.68 -19.57 5.73
CA LEU A 30 -8.24 -19.46 5.97
C LEU A 30 -8.01 -19.09 7.42
N ASP A 31 -7.19 -19.88 8.12
CA ASP A 31 -6.57 -19.43 9.35
C ASP A 31 -5.50 -18.38 8.97
N PRO A 32 -5.62 -17.12 9.43
CA PRO A 32 -4.65 -16.09 9.08
C PRO A 32 -3.23 -16.48 9.52
N LEU A 33 -2.24 -16.31 8.63
CA LEU A 33 -0.86 -16.67 8.85
C LEU A 33 -0.27 -15.84 10.01
N PRO A 34 0.23 -16.47 11.11
CA PRO A 34 0.87 -15.76 12.20
C PRO A 34 2.19 -15.14 11.74
N ILE A 35 2.26 -13.81 11.78
CA ILE A 35 3.42 -13.04 11.34
C ILE A 35 3.93 -12.11 12.43
N ALA A 36 5.23 -12.11 12.68
CA ALA A 36 5.86 -11.17 13.57
C ALA A 36 6.40 -9.97 12.78
N VAL A 37 5.99 -8.77 13.18
CA VAL A 37 6.51 -7.51 12.62
C VAL A 37 7.35 -6.83 13.69
N SER A 38 8.67 -7.05 13.64
CA SER A 38 9.59 -6.41 14.57
C SER A 38 9.64 -4.91 14.30
N PRO A 39 9.69 -4.06 15.34
CA PRO A 39 10.03 -2.65 15.13
C PRO A 39 11.33 -2.54 14.31
N LEU A 40 11.36 -1.66 13.32
CA LEU A 40 12.59 -1.43 12.56
C LEU A 40 13.60 -0.71 13.46
N SER A 41 14.82 -1.24 13.55
CA SER A 41 15.88 -0.64 14.33
C SER A 41 16.30 0.71 13.75
N ILE A 42 16.74 1.63 14.60
CA ILE A 42 17.19 2.96 14.20
C ILE A 42 18.37 3.38 15.06
N ASP A 43 19.43 3.87 14.43
CA ASP A 43 20.56 4.41 15.16
C ASP A 43 20.24 5.80 15.75
N GLU A 44 20.98 6.18 16.79
CA GLU A 44 20.72 7.41 17.55
C GLU A 44 20.90 8.70 16.73
N ASN A 45 21.82 8.72 15.76
CA ASN A 45 22.04 9.90 14.90
C ASN A 45 20.87 10.08 13.92
N SER A 46 20.42 8.98 13.31
CA SER A 46 19.25 8.96 12.44
C SER A 46 17.99 9.35 13.21
N ARG A 47 17.83 8.87 14.45
CA ARG A 47 16.70 9.22 15.33
C ARG A 47 16.63 10.72 15.57
N LYS A 48 17.72 11.36 15.95
CA LYS A 48 17.80 12.81 16.17
C LYS A 48 17.46 13.61 14.90
N SER A 49 17.96 13.14 13.74
CA SER A 49 17.68 13.78 12.46
C SER A 49 16.17 13.71 12.09
N PHE A 50 15.53 12.56 12.25
CA PHE A 50 14.10 12.43 12.00
C PHE A 50 13.24 13.19 13.02
N GLU A 51 13.62 13.21 14.30
CA GLU A 51 12.94 14.03 15.31
C GLU A 51 12.93 15.52 14.93
N LYS A 52 14.05 16.03 14.43
CA LYS A 52 14.17 17.41 13.96
C LYS A 52 13.28 17.70 12.75
N ILE A 53 13.21 16.79 11.76
CA ILE A 53 12.52 16.99 10.48
C ILE A 53 11.04 16.66 10.60
N LEU A 54 10.69 15.53 11.20
CA LEU A 54 9.33 14.99 11.22
C LEU A 54 8.62 15.22 12.55
N LYS A 55 9.33 15.70 13.58
CA LYS A 55 8.86 15.79 14.99
C LYS A 55 8.44 14.42 15.56
N GLN A 56 8.98 13.34 15.02
CA GLN A 56 8.70 11.96 15.41
C GLN A 56 9.97 11.29 15.94
N LYS A 57 9.89 10.70 17.14
CA LYS A 57 11.06 10.10 17.83
C LYS A 57 11.37 8.68 17.35
N ASN A 58 10.41 7.97 16.80
CA ASN A 58 10.52 6.52 16.61
C ASN A 58 9.99 6.05 15.25
N ILE A 59 10.52 6.65 14.19
CA ILE A 59 10.07 6.39 12.81
C ILE A 59 10.12 4.91 12.42
N GLY A 60 11.10 4.15 12.97
CA GLY A 60 11.20 2.72 12.72
C GLY A 60 9.99 1.94 13.26
N SER A 61 9.55 2.24 14.48
CA SER A 61 8.33 1.66 15.07
C SER A 61 7.08 2.09 14.31
N GLU A 62 7.00 3.36 13.90
CA GLU A 62 5.86 3.88 13.15
C GLU A 62 5.68 3.18 11.79
N ILE A 63 6.78 2.95 11.06
CA ILE A 63 6.74 2.18 9.81
C ILE A 63 6.25 0.76 10.09
N SER A 64 6.74 0.10 11.14
CA SER A 64 6.31 -1.26 11.51
C SER A 64 4.83 -1.32 11.88
N ILE A 65 4.28 -0.28 12.52
CA ILE A 65 2.85 -0.19 12.84
C ILE A 65 2.00 -0.10 11.55
N VAL A 66 2.45 0.69 10.56
CA VAL A 66 1.77 0.75 9.25
C VAL A 66 1.75 -0.62 8.58
N VAL A 67 2.89 -1.32 8.55
CA VAL A 67 2.99 -2.68 7.97
C VAL A 67 2.06 -3.65 8.70
N GLU A 68 2.09 -3.65 10.04
CA GLU A 68 1.26 -4.50 10.89
C GLU A 68 -0.24 -4.29 10.63
N ASN A 69 -0.69 -3.03 10.64
CA ASN A 69 -2.09 -2.68 10.40
C ASN A 69 -2.55 -3.10 9.00
N ASN A 70 -1.74 -2.86 7.98
CA ASN A 70 -2.04 -3.27 6.61
C ASN A 70 -2.20 -4.79 6.49
N LEU A 71 -1.23 -5.55 7.01
CA LEU A 71 -1.29 -7.02 7.00
C LEU A 71 -2.53 -7.53 7.73
N LYS A 72 -2.84 -6.96 8.91
CA LYS A 72 -4.04 -7.31 9.67
C LYS A 72 -5.32 -7.03 8.90
N THR A 73 -5.41 -5.86 8.26
CA THR A 73 -6.61 -5.44 7.50
C THR A 73 -6.87 -6.32 6.28
N SER A 74 -5.84 -6.96 5.71
CA SER A 74 -6.02 -7.92 4.60
C SER A 74 -6.82 -9.16 4.98
N GLY A 75 -6.88 -9.50 6.27
CA GLY A 75 -7.53 -10.72 6.78
C GLY A 75 -6.73 -12.01 6.55
N LEU A 76 -5.62 -11.96 5.80
CA LEU A 76 -4.79 -13.14 5.49
C LEU A 76 -3.66 -13.35 6.49
N PHE A 77 -3.36 -12.34 7.32
CA PHE A 77 -2.28 -12.38 8.30
C PHE A 77 -2.79 -12.05 9.69
N ASN A 78 -2.16 -12.68 10.68
CA ASN A 78 -2.39 -12.41 12.08
C ASN A 78 -1.09 -11.88 12.72
N PRO A 79 -0.88 -10.53 12.75
CA PRO A 79 0.28 -9.95 13.40
C PRO A 79 0.31 -10.30 14.90
N LEU A 80 1.46 -10.78 15.36
CA LEU A 80 1.65 -11.18 16.75
C LEU A 80 1.91 -9.97 17.65
N ASN A 81 1.49 -10.09 18.94
CA ASN A 81 1.71 -9.04 19.92
C ASN A 81 3.22 -8.84 20.18
N LYS A 82 3.69 -7.60 20.05
CA LYS A 82 5.10 -7.20 20.26
C LYS A 82 5.60 -7.47 21.67
N GLU A 83 4.73 -7.50 22.66
CA GLU A 83 5.08 -7.84 24.04
C GLU A 83 5.60 -9.28 24.19
N ALA A 84 5.26 -10.16 23.26
CA ALA A 84 5.75 -11.53 23.22
C ALA A 84 7.15 -11.67 22.59
N PHE A 85 7.72 -10.62 22.01
CA PHE A 85 8.99 -10.70 21.30
C PHE A 85 10.16 -10.77 22.26
N LEU A 86 10.94 -11.87 22.16
CA LEU A 86 12.08 -12.16 23.03
C LEU A 86 13.39 -11.51 22.55
N GLN A 87 13.45 -11.11 21.28
CA GLN A 87 14.63 -10.47 20.70
C GLN A 87 14.42 -8.97 20.50
N ALA A 88 15.44 -8.18 20.92
CA ALA A 88 15.48 -6.76 20.60
C ALA A 88 15.60 -6.53 19.07
N PRO A 89 14.97 -5.47 18.52
CA PRO A 89 14.96 -5.19 17.08
C PRO A 89 16.35 -5.12 16.43
N GLU A 90 17.34 -4.56 17.12
CA GLU A 90 18.72 -4.43 16.64
C GLU A 90 19.36 -5.80 16.40
N ILE A 91 19.13 -6.75 17.33
CA ILE A 91 19.67 -8.11 17.27
C ILE A 91 18.93 -8.91 16.20
N ALA A 92 17.59 -8.85 16.19
CA ALA A 92 16.76 -9.56 15.23
C ALA A 92 17.06 -9.14 13.78
N ASN A 93 17.40 -7.87 13.55
CA ASN A 93 17.78 -7.37 12.22
C ASN A 93 19.12 -7.93 11.73
N LEU A 94 20.08 -8.19 12.62
CA LEU A 94 21.39 -8.76 12.26
C LEU A 94 21.27 -10.25 11.94
N LYS A 95 20.72 -11.02 12.88
CA LYS A 95 20.51 -12.47 12.75
C LYS A 95 19.38 -12.90 13.68
N PRO A 96 18.18 -13.22 13.17
CA PRO A 96 17.11 -13.76 13.98
C PRO A 96 17.50 -15.08 14.63
N ARG A 97 17.19 -15.25 15.90
CA ARG A 97 17.18 -16.56 16.57
C ARG A 97 15.81 -17.18 16.33
N PHE A 98 15.68 -17.99 15.30
CA PHE A 98 14.39 -18.53 14.86
C PHE A 98 13.67 -19.36 15.92
N GLU A 99 14.40 -19.95 16.87
CA GLU A 99 13.83 -20.67 18.01
C GLU A 99 12.95 -19.77 18.87
N ASP A 100 13.39 -18.52 19.17
CA ASP A 100 12.63 -17.55 19.94
C ASP A 100 11.30 -17.18 19.24
N TRP A 101 11.35 -17.03 17.92
CA TRP A 101 10.18 -16.70 17.11
C TRP A 101 9.22 -17.90 16.96
N ASN A 102 9.77 -19.11 16.91
CA ASN A 102 9.00 -20.35 16.91
C ASN A 102 8.22 -20.57 18.21
N LEU A 103 8.81 -20.21 19.38
CA LEU A 103 8.13 -20.30 20.68
C LEU A 103 6.83 -19.50 20.71
N ILE A 104 6.78 -18.35 20.07
CA ILE A 104 5.58 -17.51 19.95
C ILE A 104 4.72 -17.86 18.72
N LYS A 105 5.02 -18.98 18.04
CA LYS A 105 4.31 -19.50 16.87
C LYS A 105 4.31 -18.58 15.66
N ALA A 106 5.32 -17.73 15.50
CA ALA A 106 5.51 -16.97 14.28
C ALA A 106 5.88 -17.92 13.14
N GLN A 107 5.22 -17.80 12.00
CA GLN A 107 5.59 -18.52 10.79
C GLN A 107 6.45 -17.63 9.87
N ALA A 108 6.12 -16.36 9.78
CA ALA A 108 6.92 -15.35 9.07
C ALA A 108 7.38 -14.26 10.04
N LEU A 109 8.53 -13.65 9.75
CA LEU A 109 9.10 -12.56 10.54
C LEU A 109 9.58 -11.46 9.59
N ILE A 110 9.20 -10.21 9.91
CA ILE A 110 9.73 -9.01 9.27
C ILE A 110 10.69 -8.33 10.23
N THR A 111 11.92 -8.09 9.78
CA THR A 111 12.94 -7.29 10.48
C THR A 111 13.48 -6.20 9.58
N GLY A 112 14.16 -5.22 10.12
CA GLY A 112 14.79 -4.20 9.30
C GLY A 112 15.41 -3.06 10.10
N LYS A 113 15.89 -2.07 9.38
CA LYS A 113 16.49 -0.86 9.95
C LYS A 113 16.15 0.37 9.14
N VAL A 114 16.20 1.51 9.82
CA VAL A 114 15.95 2.83 9.28
C VAL A 114 17.18 3.69 9.50
N ASN A 115 17.69 4.31 8.45
CA ASN A 115 18.83 5.22 8.50
C ASN A 115 18.48 6.55 7.84
N PHE A 116 19.12 7.62 8.32
CA PHE A 116 19.11 8.93 7.69
C PHE A 116 20.45 9.15 6.98
N VAL A 117 20.42 9.12 5.65
CA VAL A 117 21.63 9.21 4.81
C VAL A 117 21.38 10.22 3.70
N ASP A 118 22.28 11.20 3.52
CA ASP A 118 22.20 12.23 2.47
C ASP A 118 20.83 12.93 2.43
N GLU A 119 20.36 13.37 3.61
CA GLU A 119 19.06 14.02 3.80
C GLU A 119 17.83 13.15 3.38
N LYS A 120 18.02 11.84 3.21
CA LYS A 120 16.99 10.89 2.80
C LYS A 120 16.73 9.86 3.88
N LEU A 121 15.50 9.37 3.87
CA LEU A 121 15.08 8.18 4.59
C LEU A 121 15.50 6.95 3.78
N ARG A 122 16.35 6.10 4.39
CA ARG A 122 16.68 4.78 3.86
C ARG A 122 16.12 3.71 4.79
N VAL A 123 15.26 2.85 4.26
CA VAL A 123 14.65 1.73 4.97
C VAL A 123 15.11 0.43 4.32
N GLU A 124 15.70 -0.45 5.11
CA GLU A 124 16.04 -1.81 4.70
C GLU A 124 15.15 -2.77 5.50
N PHE A 125 14.56 -3.75 4.83
CA PHE A 125 13.79 -4.78 5.50
C PHE A 125 14.11 -6.17 4.95
N ARG A 126 13.85 -7.18 5.78
CA ARG A 126 13.95 -8.60 5.44
C ARG A 126 12.70 -9.32 5.86
N LEU A 127 12.28 -10.24 5.03
CA LEU A 127 11.23 -11.21 5.33
C LEU A 127 11.88 -12.59 5.52
N TRP A 128 11.55 -13.24 6.60
CA TRP A 128 12.10 -14.54 6.99
C TRP A 128 10.99 -15.59 7.07
N ASP A 129 11.28 -16.78 6.59
CA ASP A 129 10.56 -18.00 6.93
C ASP A 129 11.12 -18.52 8.28
N VAL A 130 10.31 -18.46 9.32
CA VAL A 130 10.74 -18.84 10.69
C VAL A 130 10.93 -20.34 10.80
N LEU A 131 10.06 -21.11 10.15
CA LEU A 131 10.10 -22.58 10.20
C LEU A 131 11.29 -23.14 9.42
N ALA A 132 11.58 -22.60 8.26
CA ALA A 132 12.72 -22.98 7.46
C ALA A 132 14.03 -22.33 7.92
N GLY A 133 13.99 -21.30 8.76
CA GLY A 133 15.15 -20.53 9.21
C GLY A 133 15.88 -19.82 8.07
N LYS A 134 15.15 -19.32 7.07
CA LYS A 134 15.70 -18.76 5.82
C LYS A 134 15.13 -17.37 5.49
N GLU A 135 15.99 -16.55 4.89
CA GLU A 135 15.56 -15.30 4.29
C GLU A 135 14.77 -15.57 3.01
N MET A 136 13.57 -15.00 2.92
CA MET A 136 12.71 -15.09 1.74
C MET A 136 12.88 -13.88 0.84
N MET A 137 13.21 -12.72 1.40
CA MET A 137 13.34 -11.44 0.69
C MET A 137 14.16 -10.45 1.52
N ALA A 138 15.00 -9.66 0.83
CA ALA A 138 15.66 -8.48 1.39
C ALA A 138 15.59 -7.34 0.38
N LEU A 139 15.04 -6.19 0.79
CA LEU A 139 14.92 -5.00 -0.05
C LEU A 139 15.28 -3.74 0.73
N ALA A 140 15.65 -2.69 0.00
CA ALA A 140 15.94 -1.38 0.53
C ALA A 140 15.24 -0.28 -0.31
N PHE A 141 14.68 0.72 0.37
CA PHE A 141 14.04 1.88 -0.23
C PHE A 141 14.71 3.15 0.24
N THR A 142 14.87 4.12 -0.65
CA THR A 142 15.41 5.44 -0.34
C THR A 142 14.47 6.50 -0.87
N THR A 143 14.02 7.42 -0.01
CA THR A 143 13.06 8.47 -0.35
C THR A 143 13.23 9.69 0.55
N VAL A 144 12.45 10.74 0.33
CA VAL A 144 12.38 11.88 1.26
C VAL A 144 11.73 11.47 2.59
N PRO A 145 12.15 12.03 3.73
CA PRO A 145 11.65 11.63 5.05
C PRO A 145 10.13 11.68 5.21
N THR A 146 9.47 12.63 4.57
CA THR A 146 8.00 12.79 4.63
C THR A 146 7.21 11.61 4.05
N ASN A 147 7.84 10.80 3.20
CA ASN A 147 7.21 9.62 2.57
C ASN A 147 7.31 8.34 3.41
N TRP A 148 7.65 8.42 4.68
CA TRP A 148 7.87 7.27 5.54
C TRP A 148 6.67 6.30 5.60
N ARG A 149 5.43 6.83 5.64
CA ARG A 149 4.22 5.99 5.63
C ARG A 149 4.11 5.19 4.35
N ARG A 150 4.33 5.86 3.21
CA ARG A 150 4.32 5.20 1.89
C ARG A 150 5.32 4.05 1.83
N VAL A 151 6.50 4.20 2.46
CA VAL A 151 7.46 3.07 2.55
C VAL A 151 6.85 1.89 3.31
N GLY A 152 6.10 2.12 4.40
CA GLY A 152 5.37 1.08 5.11
C GLY A 152 4.37 0.35 4.20
N HIS A 153 3.61 1.07 3.38
CA HIS A 153 2.68 0.49 2.41
C HIS A 153 3.40 -0.34 1.34
N ILE A 154 4.50 0.18 0.77
CA ILE A 154 5.31 -0.55 -0.22
C ILE A 154 5.95 -1.82 0.37
N ILE A 155 6.43 -1.78 1.62
CA ILE A 155 6.92 -2.98 2.32
C ILE A 155 5.80 -4.00 2.42
N THR A 156 4.61 -3.57 2.81
CA THR A 156 3.45 -4.48 2.92
C THR A 156 3.10 -5.10 1.57
N ASP A 157 3.09 -4.31 0.49
CA ASP A 157 2.84 -4.81 -0.87
C ASP A 157 3.83 -5.91 -1.25
N LYS A 158 5.12 -5.70 -0.97
CA LYS A 158 6.16 -6.69 -1.27
C LYS A 158 6.07 -7.96 -0.43
N VAL A 159 5.73 -7.82 0.85
CA VAL A 159 5.50 -8.96 1.74
C VAL A 159 4.25 -9.74 1.30
N TYR A 160 3.17 -9.03 1.00
CA TYR A 160 1.92 -9.62 0.52
C TYR A 160 2.14 -10.40 -0.78
N GLU A 161 2.76 -9.76 -1.79
CA GLU A 161 3.10 -10.38 -3.07
C GLU A 161 3.95 -11.64 -2.88
N ARG A 162 4.96 -11.58 -1.99
CA ARG A 162 5.87 -12.69 -1.73
C ARG A 162 5.20 -13.89 -1.06
N LEU A 163 4.23 -13.65 -0.20
CA LEU A 163 3.55 -14.70 0.59
C LEU A 163 2.27 -15.23 -0.07
N THR A 164 1.62 -14.45 -0.93
CA THR A 164 0.34 -14.83 -1.56
C THR A 164 0.44 -15.08 -3.07
N GLY A 165 1.51 -14.60 -3.72
CA GLY A 165 1.63 -14.60 -5.17
C GLY A 165 0.81 -13.53 -5.90
N GLU A 166 -0.04 -12.78 -5.17
CA GLU A 166 -0.89 -11.72 -5.72
C GLU A 166 -0.28 -10.34 -5.52
N ASN A 167 -0.59 -9.40 -6.42
CA ASN A 167 -0.11 -8.03 -6.28
C ASN A 167 -0.65 -7.36 -5.01
N GLY A 168 0.22 -6.67 -4.28
CA GLY A 168 -0.17 -5.82 -3.16
C GLY A 168 -1.02 -4.61 -3.61
N TYR A 169 -1.81 -4.05 -2.70
CA TYR A 169 -2.71 -2.92 -2.96
C TYR A 169 -2.64 -1.83 -1.88
N PHE A 170 -1.65 -1.92 -0.97
CA PHE A 170 -1.55 -1.03 0.19
C PHE A 170 -0.96 0.34 -0.17
N ASP A 171 -0.05 0.44 -1.18
CA ASP A 171 0.43 1.73 -1.69
C ASP A 171 -0.58 2.34 -2.68
N THR A 172 -1.83 2.46 -2.24
CA THR A 172 -2.92 3.06 -3.01
C THR A 172 -3.57 4.21 -2.24
N ARG A 173 -4.31 5.07 -2.97
CA ARG A 173 -5.02 6.20 -2.41
C ARG A 173 -6.50 6.15 -2.76
N ILE A 174 -7.31 6.69 -1.86
CA ILE A 174 -8.76 6.81 -2.03
C ILE A 174 -9.09 8.27 -2.32
N ILE A 175 -9.77 8.51 -3.43
CA ILE A 175 -10.39 9.80 -3.70
C ILE A 175 -11.88 9.73 -3.43
N TYR A 176 -12.42 10.74 -2.76
CA TYR A 176 -13.81 10.73 -2.35
C TYR A 176 -14.37 12.17 -2.26
N VAL A 177 -15.68 12.27 -2.09
CA VAL A 177 -16.35 13.54 -1.81
C VAL A 177 -16.63 13.61 -0.32
N ALA A 178 -15.96 14.53 0.35
CA ALA A 178 -16.24 14.87 1.74
C ALA A 178 -17.44 15.84 1.81
N GLU A 179 -18.35 15.59 2.75
CA GLU A 179 -19.48 16.47 3.01
C GLU A 179 -19.38 17.08 4.42
N GLU A 180 -19.52 18.40 4.49
CA GLU A 180 -19.49 19.16 5.74
C GLU A 180 -20.74 20.04 5.89
N GLY A 181 -21.04 20.45 7.12
CA GLY A 181 -22.14 21.37 7.41
C GLY A 181 -23.51 20.71 7.66
N PRO A 182 -24.54 21.49 7.98
CA PRO A 182 -25.89 21.01 8.28
C PRO A 182 -26.58 20.40 7.05
N LYS A 183 -27.55 19.50 7.27
CA LYS A 183 -28.26 18.79 6.18
C LYS A 183 -28.86 19.71 5.13
N THR A 184 -29.27 20.91 5.51
CA THR A 184 -29.89 21.90 4.63
C THR A 184 -28.89 22.73 3.82
N ARG A 185 -27.58 22.68 4.18
CA ARG A 185 -26.52 23.45 3.50
C ARG A 185 -25.20 22.68 3.54
N ARG A 186 -25.17 21.53 2.85
CA ARG A 186 -23.97 20.71 2.72
C ARG A 186 -22.96 21.35 1.78
N VAL A 187 -21.73 21.46 2.24
CA VAL A 187 -20.56 21.79 1.41
C VAL A 187 -19.88 20.49 1.02
N LYS A 188 -19.64 20.30 -0.27
CA LYS A 188 -18.96 19.12 -0.80
C LYS A 188 -17.58 19.50 -1.30
N LYS A 189 -16.58 18.76 -0.88
CA LYS A 189 -15.17 18.94 -1.28
C LYS A 189 -14.61 17.65 -1.83
N LEU A 190 -13.82 17.75 -2.88
CA LEU A 190 -13.00 16.63 -3.31
C LEU A 190 -11.86 16.44 -2.31
N ALA A 191 -11.67 15.22 -1.85
CA ALA A 191 -10.66 14.87 -0.86
C ALA A 191 -9.92 13.60 -1.28
N ILE A 192 -8.68 13.46 -0.80
CA ILE A 192 -7.82 12.30 -1.02
C ILE A 192 -7.18 11.87 0.30
N MET A 193 -7.00 10.57 0.47
CA MET A 193 -6.32 9.96 1.61
C MET A 193 -5.60 8.68 1.18
N ASP A 194 -4.66 8.20 2.01
CA ASP A 194 -4.11 6.85 1.87
C ASP A 194 -5.21 5.80 2.10
N GLN A 195 -5.00 4.58 1.67
CA GLN A 195 -6.02 3.52 1.78
C GLN A 195 -6.43 3.21 3.25
N ASP A 196 -5.58 3.54 4.21
CA ASP A 196 -5.81 3.38 5.64
C ASP A 196 -6.42 4.62 6.34
N GLY A 197 -6.83 5.63 5.56
CA GLY A 197 -7.44 6.87 6.05
C GLY A 197 -6.45 7.97 6.45
N ALA A 198 -5.16 7.70 6.45
CA ALA A 198 -4.14 8.68 6.78
C ALA A 198 -3.92 9.70 5.64
N ASN A 199 -3.14 10.76 5.92
CA ASN A 199 -2.76 11.80 4.96
C ASN A 199 -3.95 12.43 4.23
N ASN A 200 -5.10 12.51 4.91
CA ASN A 200 -6.30 13.13 4.36
C ASN A 200 -6.07 14.62 4.06
N LYS A 201 -6.39 15.03 2.83
CA LYS A 201 -6.35 16.43 2.41
C LYS A 201 -7.46 16.75 1.42
N PHE A 202 -7.96 17.99 1.47
CA PHE A 202 -8.90 18.50 0.48
C PHE A 202 -8.18 18.94 -0.79
N LEU A 203 -8.75 18.62 -1.93
CA LEU A 203 -8.27 19.01 -3.27
C LEU A 203 -9.06 20.20 -3.84
N THR A 204 -10.27 20.47 -3.30
CA THR A 204 -11.12 21.64 -3.67
C THR A 204 -11.57 22.39 -2.42
N LEU A 205 -11.91 23.67 -2.61
CA LEU A 205 -12.29 24.56 -1.50
C LEU A 205 -13.76 24.40 -1.04
N GLY A 206 -14.61 23.77 -1.87
CA GLY A 206 -16.04 23.60 -1.58
C GLY A 206 -16.92 24.76 -2.03
N ASN A 207 -16.42 25.63 -2.91
CA ASN A 207 -17.18 26.76 -3.47
C ASN A 207 -18.23 26.29 -4.50
N GLU A 208 -18.04 25.11 -5.06
CA GLU A 208 -18.93 24.47 -6.02
C GLU A 208 -19.25 23.02 -5.63
N LEU A 209 -20.38 22.54 -6.12
CA LEU A 209 -20.75 21.13 -5.96
C LEU A 209 -19.82 20.24 -6.80
N VAL A 210 -19.12 19.31 -6.14
CA VAL A 210 -18.28 18.30 -6.78
C VAL A 210 -18.83 16.90 -6.55
N LEU A 211 -18.78 16.03 -7.55
CA LEU A 211 -19.37 14.69 -7.52
C LEU A 211 -18.52 13.67 -8.31
N THR A 212 -18.71 12.41 -8.01
CA THR A 212 -18.26 11.24 -8.78
C THR A 212 -16.80 11.26 -9.22
N PRO A 213 -15.83 11.44 -8.30
CA PRO A 213 -14.42 11.37 -8.67
C PRO A 213 -14.02 9.96 -9.14
N ARG A 214 -13.08 9.89 -10.09
CA ARG A 214 -12.50 8.65 -10.59
C ARG A 214 -11.02 8.81 -10.84
N PHE A 215 -10.22 7.89 -10.32
CA PHE A 215 -8.80 7.81 -10.64
C PHE A 215 -8.57 7.30 -12.06
N ASN A 216 -7.54 7.82 -12.69
CA ASN A 216 -6.90 7.18 -13.83
C ASN A 216 -6.15 5.92 -13.33
N PRO A 217 -6.32 4.75 -13.97
CA PRO A 217 -5.68 3.52 -13.53
C PRO A 217 -4.15 3.50 -13.66
N THR A 218 -3.55 4.41 -14.44
CA THR A 218 -2.11 4.39 -14.75
C THR A 218 -1.37 5.69 -14.42
N SER A 219 -2.07 6.73 -13.95
CA SER A 219 -1.47 8.03 -13.63
C SER A 219 -2.14 8.72 -12.45
N GLN A 220 -1.58 9.83 -11.99
CA GLN A 220 -2.11 10.63 -10.87
C GLN A 220 -3.21 11.61 -11.30
N MET A 221 -3.90 11.29 -12.38
CA MET A 221 -5.01 12.08 -12.89
C MET A 221 -6.34 11.61 -12.32
N VAL A 222 -7.24 12.53 -12.09
CA VAL A 222 -8.60 12.29 -11.58
C VAL A 222 -9.60 13.01 -12.42
N THR A 223 -10.66 12.32 -12.86
CA THR A 223 -11.84 12.99 -13.39
C THR A 223 -12.89 13.16 -12.30
N TYR A 224 -13.63 14.26 -12.35
CA TYR A 224 -14.77 14.50 -11.48
C TYR A 224 -15.78 15.43 -12.14
N LEU A 225 -17.01 15.43 -11.65
CA LEU A 225 -18.04 16.38 -12.05
C LEU A 225 -17.98 17.60 -11.13
N SER A 226 -17.95 18.80 -11.71
CA SER A 226 -18.10 20.06 -10.98
C SER A 226 -19.23 20.90 -11.55
N TYR A 227 -19.96 21.59 -10.69
CA TYR A 227 -20.98 22.58 -11.04
C TYR A 227 -20.42 24.00 -11.00
N PHE A 228 -19.20 24.18 -11.47
CA PHE A 228 -18.61 25.51 -11.57
C PHE A 228 -19.47 26.42 -12.45
N ARG A 229 -19.79 27.63 -11.93
CA ARG A 229 -20.72 28.58 -12.54
C ARG A 229 -22.12 27.99 -12.83
N ASN A 230 -22.60 27.09 -11.96
CA ASN A 230 -23.88 26.38 -12.09
C ASN A 230 -24.06 25.55 -13.36
N LEU A 231 -22.97 25.21 -14.03
CA LEU A 231 -22.98 24.38 -15.22
C LEU A 231 -22.21 23.07 -14.96
N PRO A 232 -22.88 21.90 -14.97
CA PRO A 232 -22.20 20.62 -14.76
C PRO A 232 -21.24 20.29 -15.90
N ARG A 233 -19.96 20.16 -15.56
CA ARG A 233 -18.87 19.81 -16.47
C ARG A 233 -17.98 18.74 -15.85
N VAL A 234 -17.43 17.89 -16.71
CA VAL A 234 -16.36 16.98 -16.31
C VAL A 234 -15.04 17.72 -16.32
N TYR A 235 -14.32 17.61 -15.21
CA TYR A 235 -12.97 18.15 -15.03
C TYR A 235 -11.96 17.03 -14.95
N LEU A 236 -10.75 17.30 -15.41
CA LEU A 236 -9.56 16.51 -15.20
C LEU A 236 -8.64 17.28 -14.25
N LEU A 237 -8.20 16.62 -13.18
CA LEU A 237 -7.32 17.17 -12.16
C LEU A 237 -6.05 16.33 -12.09
N ASP A 238 -4.91 16.95 -12.24
CA ASP A 238 -3.61 16.38 -11.86
C ASP A 238 -3.38 16.60 -10.37
N ILE A 239 -3.27 15.51 -9.60
CA ILE A 239 -3.13 15.58 -8.14
C ILE A 239 -1.76 16.12 -7.72
N GLU A 240 -0.72 15.91 -8.53
CA GLU A 240 0.65 16.31 -8.21
C GLU A 240 0.86 17.80 -8.42
N THR A 241 0.36 18.32 -9.53
CA THR A 241 0.52 19.73 -9.88
C THR A 241 -0.62 20.62 -9.40
N GLY A 242 -1.80 20.02 -9.12
CA GLY A 242 -3.02 20.75 -8.81
C GLY A 242 -3.68 21.41 -10.02
N VAL A 243 -3.15 21.21 -11.22
CA VAL A 243 -3.72 21.75 -12.46
C VAL A 243 -5.03 21.05 -12.78
N GLN A 244 -6.06 21.82 -13.09
CA GLN A 244 -7.36 21.31 -13.48
C GLN A 244 -7.82 21.93 -14.80
N GLU A 245 -8.47 21.12 -15.63
CA GLU A 245 -9.01 21.52 -16.91
C GLU A 245 -10.38 20.90 -17.18
N VAL A 246 -11.18 21.55 -18.01
CA VAL A 246 -12.46 21.00 -18.48
C VAL A 246 -12.21 19.96 -19.56
N VAL A 247 -12.80 18.77 -19.41
CA VAL A 247 -12.71 17.73 -20.44
C VAL A 247 -13.64 18.04 -21.59
N GLY A 248 -13.08 18.60 -22.66
CA GLY A 248 -13.79 18.99 -23.86
C GLY A 248 -14.70 20.23 -23.70
N ASP A 249 -14.81 21.02 -24.72
CA ASP A 249 -15.72 22.19 -24.79
C ASP A 249 -17.01 21.78 -25.50
N PHE A 250 -17.91 21.09 -24.80
CA PHE A 250 -19.18 20.64 -25.36
C PHE A 250 -20.31 21.60 -24.99
N PRO A 251 -21.18 22.01 -25.94
CA PRO A 251 -22.37 22.77 -25.61
C PRO A 251 -23.39 21.87 -24.87
N GLY A 252 -23.64 22.13 -23.61
CA GLY A 252 -24.54 21.35 -22.77
C GLY A 252 -23.84 20.77 -21.54
N MET A 253 -24.43 19.77 -20.93
CA MET A 253 -23.91 19.13 -19.70
C MET A 253 -23.06 17.91 -20.03
N THR A 254 -21.94 17.74 -19.34
CA THR A 254 -21.14 16.50 -19.35
C THR A 254 -21.15 15.86 -17.97
N PHE A 255 -21.24 14.52 -17.89
CA PHE A 255 -21.30 13.80 -16.62
C PHE A 255 -20.86 12.34 -16.74
N ALA A 256 -20.75 11.66 -15.59
CA ALA A 256 -20.40 10.25 -15.45
C ALA A 256 -19.09 9.82 -16.17
N PRO A 257 -17.97 10.51 -15.92
CA PRO A 257 -16.70 10.18 -16.56
C PRO A 257 -16.18 8.82 -16.12
N ARG A 258 -15.53 8.10 -17.05
CA ARG A 258 -14.77 6.86 -16.77
C ARG A 258 -13.52 6.83 -17.64
N PHE A 259 -12.40 6.46 -17.05
CA PHE A 259 -11.20 6.15 -17.81
C PHE A 259 -11.29 4.78 -18.48
N SER A 260 -10.64 4.64 -19.62
CA SER A 260 -10.35 3.33 -20.20
C SER A 260 -9.36 2.55 -19.30
N PRO A 261 -9.30 1.21 -19.38
CA PRO A 261 -8.38 0.40 -18.57
C PRO A 261 -6.90 0.78 -18.71
N ASN A 262 -6.49 1.30 -19.88
CA ASN A 262 -5.13 1.78 -20.12
C ASN A 262 -4.92 3.27 -19.77
N GLY A 263 -5.92 3.94 -19.18
CA GLY A 263 -5.86 5.34 -18.75
C GLY A 263 -5.79 6.39 -19.85
N LYS A 264 -5.78 6.00 -21.13
CA LYS A 264 -5.54 6.92 -22.25
C LYS A 264 -6.77 7.61 -22.81
N LYS A 265 -7.97 7.14 -22.42
CA LYS A 265 -9.25 7.67 -22.94
C LYS A 265 -10.23 7.90 -21.80
N ILE A 266 -11.11 8.87 -22.00
CA ILE A 266 -12.23 9.12 -21.10
C ILE A 266 -13.51 8.94 -21.89
N ILE A 267 -14.45 8.14 -21.38
CA ILE A 267 -15.82 8.08 -21.85
C ILE A 267 -16.70 8.86 -20.87
N MET A 268 -17.63 9.63 -21.37
CA MET A 268 -18.58 10.38 -20.55
C MET A 268 -19.92 10.50 -21.25
N SER A 269 -20.95 10.82 -20.49
CA SER A 269 -22.27 11.15 -21.03
C SER A 269 -22.34 12.63 -21.35
N PHE A 270 -23.05 12.93 -22.41
CA PHE A 270 -23.30 14.29 -22.89
C PHE A 270 -24.79 14.51 -23.11
N ALA A 271 -25.34 15.56 -22.51
CA ALA A 271 -26.75 15.97 -22.72
C ALA A 271 -26.80 17.34 -23.38
N LYS A 272 -27.29 17.36 -24.59
CA LYS A 272 -27.75 18.56 -25.30
C LYS A 272 -29.27 18.62 -25.18
N MET A 273 -29.86 19.80 -25.13
CA MET A 273 -31.28 20.03 -24.76
C MET A 273 -32.35 19.08 -25.35
N GLU A 274 -32.00 18.21 -26.28
CA GLU A 274 -32.94 17.27 -26.91
C GLU A 274 -32.51 15.81 -26.96
N ILE A 275 -31.22 15.47 -26.77
CA ILE A 275 -30.74 14.08 -26.94
C ILE A 275 -29.54 13.80 -26.00
N LEU A 276 -29.62 12.69 -25.26
CA LEU A 276 -28.48 12.13 -24.53
C LEU A 276 -27.56 11.39 -25.50
N LYS A 277 -26.29 11.79 -25.58
CA LYS A 277 -25.25 11.12 -26.38
C LYS A 277 -24.09 10.69 -25.50
N PHE A 278 -23.48 9.55 -25.84
CA PHE A 278 -22.18 9.15 -25.28
C PHE A 278 -21.08 9.64 -26.22
N THR A 279 -20.05 10.23 -25.66
CA THR A 279 -18.88 10.66 -26.45
C THR A 279 -17.62 10.11 -25.83
N GLN A 280 -16.64 9.82 -26.68
CA GLN A 280 -15.30 9.42 -26.29
C GLN A 280 -14.37 10.61 -26.53
N TRP A 281 -13.57 10.91 -25.54
CA TRP A 281 -12.52 11.92 -25.62
C TRP A 281 -11.14 11.24 -25.49
N ILE A 282 -10.17 11.68 -26.30
CA ILE A 282 -8.84 11.05 -26.43
C ILE A 282 -7.79 12.00 -25.90
#